data_394534fd1955fa8222ad06fbfbf7a33c
#
_entry.id   394534fd1955fa8222ad06fbfbf7a33c
#
_cell.length_a   1.000
_cell.length_b   1.000
_cell.length_c   1.000
_cell.angle_alpha   90.00
_cell.angle_beta   90.00
_cell.angle_gamma   90.00
#
_symmetry.space_group_name_H-M   'P 1'
#
loop_
_entity.id
_entity.type
_entity.pdbx_description
1 polymer ?
#
loop_
_entity_poly.entity_id
_entity_poly.type
_entity_poly.pdbx_seq_one_letter_code
_entity_poly.pdbx_strand_id
1 'polypeptide(L)'
;MAKRSRARASAEIAKLKAANLAYYKALSARDISAMAQVWTCAGDNILIAPPENAREHVGWTAIRRNWERYWPTFDQFSVSMKVNKINVSGPVAWVHGIEKTRWRKKTGEVSSSRNFGTNIFINRNGHWQMVFHQAAAIPRKS
;
A
#
# COMPACT_ATOMS: atom_id res chain seq x y z
N MET A 1 -24.81 15.70 19.41
CA MET A 1 -24.02 16.13 18.24
C MET A 1 -22.58 15.61 18.30
N ALA A 2 -21.84 15.81 19.39
CA ALA A 2 -20.45 15.31 19.51
C ALA A 2 -20.32 13.80 19.39
N LYS A 3 -21.26 13.01 19.94
CA LYS A 3 -21.25 11.53 19.84
C LYS A 3 -21.40 11.01 18.39
N ARG A 4 -22.28 11.64 17.59
CA ARG A 4 -22.47 11.27 16.18
C ARG A 4 -21.24 11.59 15.33
N SER A 5 -20.59 12.74 15.61
CA SER A 5 -19.36 13.14 14.93
C SER A 5 -18.20 12.19 15.23
N ARG A 6 -18.03 11.77 16.49
CA ARG A 6 -17.02 10.79 16.90
C ARG A 6 -17.28 9.42 16.30
N ALA A 7 -18.54 8.97 16.25
CA ALA A 7 -18.92 7.71 15.66
C ALA A 7 -18.62 7.68 14.14
N ARG A 8 -18.88 8.79 13.43
CA ARG A 8 -18.53 8.93 12.02
C ARG A 8 -17.02 8.88 11.82
N ALA A 9 -16.26 9.62 12.63
CA ALA A 9 -14.81 9.62 12.56
C ALA A 9 -14.22 8.23 12.79
N SER A 10 -14.74 7.50 13.81
CA SER A 10 -14.32 6.12 14.09
C SER A 10 -14.65 5.17 12.94
N ALA A 11 -15.85 5.32 12.34
CA ALA A 11 -16.25 4.50 11.20
C ALA A 11 -15.38 4.77 9.97
N GLU A 12 -15.05 6.03 9.70
CA GLU A 12 -14.16 6.38 8.58
C GLU A 12 -12.74 5.85 8.77
N ILE A 13 -12.20 5.93 9.99
CA ILE A 13 -10.89 5.36 10.32
C ILE A 13 -10.90 3.84 10.15
N ALA A 14 -11.97 3.16 10.58
CA ALA A 14 -12.09 1.70 10.40
C ALA A 14 -12.09 1.32 8.92
N LYS A 15 -12.82 2.05 8.08
CA LYS A 15 -12.85 1.83 6.62
C LYS A 15 -11.47 2.08 6.00
N LEU A 16 -10.78 3.12 6.44
CA LEU A 16 -9.45 3.46 5.97
C LEU A 16 -8.43 2.38 6.33
N LYS A 17 -8.48 1.88 7.57
CA LYS A 17 -7.65 0.75 8.01
C LYS A 17 -7.91 -0.49 7.17
N ALA A 18 -9.17 -0.77 6.85
CA ALA A 18 -9.54 -1.90 5.99
C ALA A 18 -8.99 -1.72 4.57
N ALA A 19 -9.06 -0.52 4.00
CA ALA A 19 -8.50 -0.22 2.68
C ALA A 19 -6.97 -0.38 2.68
N ASN A 20 -6.30 0.08 3.72
CA ASN A 20 -4.86 -0.07 3.88
C ASN A 20 -4.46 -1.55 4.00
N LEU A 21 -5.19 -2.31 4.80
CA LEU A 21 -4.95 -3.74 4.94
C LEU A 21 -5.18 -4.49 3.62
N ALA A 22 -6.19 -4.09 2.84
CA ALA A 22 -6.49 -4.68 1.54
C ALA A 22 -5.31 -4.56 0.56
N TYR A 23 -4.59 -3.44 0.60
CA TYR A 23 -3.37 -3.26 -0.19
C TYR A 23 -2.33 -4.35 0.14
N TYR A 24 -2.01 -4.53 1.42
CA TYR A 24 -1.00 -5.50 1.84
C TYR A 24 -1.44 -6.95 1.63
N LYS A 25 -2.73 -7.24 1.75
CA LYS A 25 -3.28 -8.56 1.43
C LYS A 25 -3.17 -8.87 -0.06
N ALA A 26 -3.54 -7.92 -0.92
CA ALA A 26 -3.43 -8.09 -2.37
C ALA A 26 -1.97 -8.26 -2.79
N LEU A 27 -1.07 -7.49 -2.19
CA LEU A 27 0.35 -7.54 -2.43
C LEU A 27 0.95 -8.90 -2.05
N SER A 28 0.65 -9.38 -0.85
CA SER A 28 1.13 -10.68 -0.35
C SER A 28 0.55 -11.86 -1.12
N ALA A 29 -0.71 -11.76 -1.53
CA ALA A 29 -1.37 -12.79 -2.35
C ALA A 29 -0.95 -12.72 -3.81
N ARG A 30 -0.30 -11.65 -4.23
CA ARG A 30 0.04 -11.37 -5.64
C ARG A 30 -1.20 -11.44 -6.52
N ASP A 31 -2.27 -10.79 -6.05
CA ASP A 31 -3.59 -10.82 -6.66
C ASP A 31 -3.86 -9.49 -7.37
N ILE A 32 -3.74 -9.48 -8.69
CA ILE A 32 -3.89 -8.26 -9.48
C ILE A 32 -5.33 -7.75 -9.49
N SER A 33 -6.31 -8.65 -9.43
CA SER A 33 -7.72 -8.27 -9.37
C SER A 33 -8.06 -7.57 -8.05
N ALA A 34 -7.56 -8.11 -6.95
CA ALA A 34 -7.70 -7.48 -5.63
C ALA A 34 -6.97 -6.14 -5.59
N MET A 35 -5.78 -6.07 -6.18
CA MET A 35 -5.00 -4.83 -6.23
C MET A 35 -5.73 -3.75 -7.05
N ALA A 36 -6.43 -4.13 -8.13
CA ALA A 36 -7.22 -3.20 -8.92
C ALA A 36 -8.38 -2.56 -8.13
N GLN A 37 -8.86 -3.23 -7.07
CA GLN A 37 -9.89 -2.67 -6.20
C GLN A 37 -9.31 -1.66 -5.18
N VAL A 38 -8.02 -1.75 -4.90
CA VAL A 38 -7.33 -0.88 -3.94
C VAL A 38 -7.05 0.49 -4.54
N TRP A 39 -6.54 0.51 -5.77
CA TRP A 39 -6.14 1.74 -6.46
C TRP A 39 -7.30 2.38 -7.19
N THR A 40 -7.25 3.70 -7.37
CA THR A 40 -8.13 4.35 -8.33
C THR A 40 -7.67 3.95 -9.74
N CYS A 41 -8.62 3.69 -10.64
CA CYS A 41 -8.28 3.42 -12.03
C CYS A 41 -8.25 4.69 -12.89
N ALA A 42 -8.53 5.84 -12.27
CA ALA A 42 -8.52 7.16 -12.91
C ALA A 42 -7.51 8.06 -12.22
N GLY A 43 -6.84 8.88 -13.01
CA GLY A 43 -5.90 9.87 -12.49
C GLY A 43 -4.43 9.43 -12.52
N ASP A 44 -3.60 10.25 -11.89
CA ASP A 44 -2.15 10.10 -11.90
C ASP A 44 -1.66 9.47 -10.60
N ASN A 45 -2.08 8.25 -10.36
CA ASN A 45 -1.64 7.48 -9.19
C ASN A 45 -0.14 7.22 -9.28
N ILE A 46 0.54 7.22 -8.13
CA ILE A 46 1.99 7.07 -8.09
C ILE A 46 2.37 5.91 -7.16
N LEU A 47 3.21 5.03 -7.67
CA LEU A 47 3.86 3.96 -6.89
C LEU A 47 5.37 4.13 -6.96
N ILE A 48 6.00 4.20 -5.79
CA ILE A 48 7.45 4.18 -5.63
C ILE A 48 7.76 3.12 -4.56
N ALA A 49 8.37 2.03 -4.97
CA ALA A 49 8.62 0.93 -4.05
C ALA A 49 9.92 0.19 -4.41
N PRO A 50 10.59 -0.41 -3.41
CA PRO A 50 11.72 -1.29 -3.69
C PRO A 50 11.30 -2.46 -4.60
N PRO A 51 12.25 -3.01 -5.40
CA PRO A 51 13.67 -2.65 -5.45
C PRO A 51 13.99 -1.45 -6.33
N GLU A 52 13.02 -0.92 -7.06
CA GLU A 52 13.25 0.16 -8.02
C GLU A 52 12.83 1.53 -7.52
N ASN A 53 13.29 1.90 -6.32
CA ASN A 53 12.97 3.20 -5.69
C ASN A 53 13.40 4.41 -6.51
N ALA A 54 14.27 4.24 -7.50
CA ALA A 54 14.70 5.33 -8.37
C ALA A 54 13.69 5.63 -9.49
N ARG A 55 12.64 4.83 -9.59
CA ARG A 55 11.63 4.96 -10.64
C ARG A 55 10.23 5.08 -10.04
N GLU A 56 9.50 6.07 -10.47
CA GLU A 56 8.07 6.16 -10.18
C GLU A 56 7.26 5.48 -11.28
N HIS A 57 6.19 4.83 -10.88
CA HIS A 57 5.19 4.28 -11.80
C HIS A 57 3.94 5.15 -11.69
N VAL A 58 3.56 5.79 -12.78
CA VAL A 58 2.45 6.74 -12.82
C VAL A 58 1.27 6.13 -13.56
N GLY A 59 0.12 6.12 -12.91
CA GLY A 59 -1.12 5.58 -13.45
C GLY A 59 -1.28 4.07 -13.23
N TRP A 60 -2.53 3.61 -13.22
CA TRP A 60 -2.84 2.21 -12.92
C TRP A 60 -2.17 1.23 -13.89
N THR A 61 -2.13 1.54 -15.18
CA THR A 61 -1.51 0.65 -16.16
C THR A 61 -0.04 0.41 -15.86
N ALA A 62 0.71 1.46 -15.53
CA ALA A 62 2.13 1.33 -15.18
C ALA A 62 2.32 0.59 -13.86
N ILE A 63 1.49 0.87 -12.86
CA ILE A 63 1.51 0.20 -11.55
C ILE A 63 1.23 -1.30 -11.73
N ARG A 64 0.20 -1.65 -12.50
CA ARG A 64 -0.15 -3.04 -12.79
C ARG A 64 1.00 -3.77 -13.48
N ARG A 65 1.59 -3.16 -14.50
CA ARG A 65 2.74 -3.74 -15.22
C ARG A 65 3.93 -3.99 -14.32
N ASN A 66 4.16 -3.10 -13.35
CA ASN A 66 5.21 -3.29 -12.35
C ASN A 66 4.99 -4.59 -11.57
N TRP A 67 3.78 -4.82 -11.05
CA TRP A 67 3.47 -6.04 -10.31
C TRP A 67 3.52 -7.28 -11.20
N GLU A 68 2.97 -7.21 -12.39
CA GLU A 68 2.99 -8.33 -13.36
C GLU A 68 4.41 -8.75 -13.73
N ARG A 69 5.36 -7.83 -13.71
CA ARG A 69 6.78 -8.09 -13.96
C ARG A 69 7.47 -8.76 -12.78
N TYR A 70 7.21 -8.28 -11.57
CA TYR A 70 7.95 -8.72 -10.38
C TYR A 70 7.36 -9.95 -9.72
N TRP A 71 6.06 -10.04 -9.58
CA TRP A 71 5.43 -11.14 -8.85
C TRP A 71 5.81 -12.53 -9.37
N PRO A 72 5.91 -12.77 -10.68
CA PRO A 72 6.33 -14.10 -11.17
C PRO A 72 7.74 -14.53 -10.79
N THR A 73 8.60 -13.60 -10.37
CA THR A 73 9.98 -13.93 -9.96
C THR A 73 10.04 -14.51 -8.56
N PHE A 74 8.97 -14.37 -7.77
CA PHE A 74 8.92 -14.84 -6.39
C PHE A 74 8.23 -16.18 -6.27
N ASP A 75 8.81 -17.01 -5.42
CA ASP A 75 8.23 -18.26 -4.94
C ASP A 75 7.37 -17.99 -3.69
N GLN A 76 7.88 -17.12 -2.81
CA GLN A 76 7.17 -16.61 -1.64
C GLN A 76 7.33 -15.11 -1.54
N PHE A 77 6.26 -14.43 -1.13
CA PHE A 77 6.26 -12.98 -0.98
C PHE A 77 5.24 -12.59 0.09
N SER A 78 5.67 -11.78 1.04
CA SER A 78 4.82 -11.32 2.14
C SER A 78 5.22 -9.91 2.53
N VAL A 79 4.23 -9.03 2.60
CA VAL A 79 4.41 -7.65 3.09
C VAL A 79 3.30 -7.34 4.08
N SER A 80 3.69 -6.81 5.23
CA SER A 80 2.75 -6.30 6.22
C SER A 80 3.17 -4.91 6.67
N MET A 81 2.22 -4.12 7.17
CA MET A 81 2.52 -2.80 7.73
C MET A 81 2.06 -2.73 9.18
N LYS A 82 2.98 -2.30 10.05
CA LYS A 82 2.63 -1.79 11.37
C LYS A 82 2.31 -0.31 11.22
N VAL A 83 1.05 0.06 11.40
CA VAL A 83 0.60 1.44 11.25
C VAL A 83 1.06 2.26 12.45
N ASN A 84 1.77 3.35 12.20
CA ASN A 84 2.23 4.28 13.23
C ASN A 84 1.39 5.56 13.29
N LYS A 85 0.87 6.02 12.14
CA LYS A 85 0.14 7.27 12.07
C LYS A 85 -0.94 7.18 11.00
N ILE A 86 -2.13 7.67 11.36
CA ILE A 86 -3.25 7.87 10.43
C ILE A 86 -3.70 9.32 10.56
N ASN A 87 -3.95 9.97 9.43
CA ASN A 87 -4.57 11.28 9.41
C ASN A 87 -5.64 11.34 8.33
N VAL A 88 -6.81 11.83 8.68
CA VAL A 88 -7.92 12.05 7.76
C VAL A 88 -8.19 13.55 7.70
N SER A 89 -8.17 14.10 6.48
CA SER A 89 -8.42 15.51 6.22
C SER A 89 -9.44 15.61 5.08
N GLY A 90 -10.73 15.67 5.43
CA GLY A 90 -11.81 15.67 4.44
C GLY A 90 -11.76 14.41 3.58
N PRO A 91 -11.77 14.54 2.25
CA PRO A 91 -11.75 13.39 1.34
C PRO A 91 -10.36 12.76 1.15
N VAL A 92 -9.33 13.27 1.81
CA VAL A 92 -7.95 12.77 1.68
C VAL A 92 -7.48 12.23 3.02
N ALA A 93 -6.78 11.12 2.98
CA ALA A 93 -6.18 10.52 4.18
C ALA A 93 -4.81 9.94 3.86
N TRP A 94 -3.96 9.87 4.87
CA TRP A 94 -2.71 9.12 4.74
C TRP A 94 -2.49 8.18 5.91
N VAL A 95 -1.83 7.09 5.60
CA VAL A 95 -1.44 6.05 6.55
C VAL A 95 0.06 5.89 6.43
N HIS A 96 0.76 5.99 7.55
CA HIS A 96 2.21 5.86 7.61
C HIS A 96 2.58 4.81 8.63
N GLY A 97 3.59 4.01 8.29
CA GLY A 97 4.06 2.97 9.20
C GLY A 97 5.33 2.31 8.73
N ILE A 98 5.59 1.15 9.31
CA ILE A 98 6.76 0.33 8.98
C ILE A 98 6.28 -0.93 8.28
N GLU A 99 6.75 -1.12 7.07
CA GLU A 99 6.53 -2.33 6.30
C GLU A 99 7.60 -3.36 6.64
N LYS A 100 7.16 -4.61 6.79
CA LYS A 100 8.05 -5.77 6.85
C LYS A 100 7.83 -6.60 5.62
N THR A 101 8.89 -6.82 4.85
CA THR A 101 8.85 -7.61 3.62
C THR A 101 9.69 -8.85 3.81
N ARG A 102 9.16 -10.00 3.40
CA ARG A 102 9.89 -11.26 3.31
C ARG A 102 9.61 -11.87 1.95
N TRP A 103 10.65 -12.36 1.31
CA TRP A 103 10.46 -13.01 0.01
C TRP A 103 11.52 -14.08 -0.24
N ARG A 104 11.14 -15.02 -1.09
CA ARG A 104 12.04 -15.99 -1.70
C ARG A 104 11.81 -15.94 -3.21
N LYS A 105 12.89 -15.77 -3.95
CA LYS A 105 12.86 -15.86 -5.41
C LYS A 105 12.90 -17.31 -5.87
N LYS A 106 12.42 -17.57 -7.07
CA LYS A 106 12.50 -18.89 -7.70
C LYS A 106 13.94 -19.39 -7.84
N THR A 107 14.92 -18.50 -7.86
CA THR A 107 16.35 -18.81 -7.84
C THR A 107 16.83 -19.34 -6.48
N GLY A 108 15.99 -19.28 -5.45
CA GLY A 108 16.35 -19.68 -4.09
C GLY A 108 16.84 -18.55 -3.20
N GLU A 109 17.12 -17.37 -3.77
CA GLU A 109 17.52 -16.19 -2.99
C GLU A 109 16.40 -15.78 -2.03
N VAL A 110 16.73 -15.57 -0.77
CA VAL A 110 15.81 -15.13 0.28
C VAL A 110 16.25 -13.80 0.85
N SER A 111 15.30 -12.96 1.22
CA SER A 111 15.60 -11.71 1.90
C SER A 111 14.43 -11.27 2.77
N SER A 112 14.74 -10.43 3.74
CA SER A 112 13.77 -9.69 4.50
C SER A 112 14.23 -8.25 4.62
N SER A 113 13.29 -7.32 4.65
CA SER A 113 13.61 -5.90 4.77
C SER A 113 12.53 -5.17 5.56
N ARG A 114 12.89 -3.98 6.03
CA ARG A 114 11.96 -3.04 6.65
C ARG A 114 12.01 -1.74 5.88
N ASN A 115 10.85 -1.14 5.68
CA ASN A 115 10.73 0.13 4.98
C ASN A 115 9.83 1.07 5.78
N PHE A 116 10.06 2.36 5.67
CA PHE A 116 9.01 3.33 5.97
C PHE A 116 8.06 3.32 4.78
N GLY A 117 6.77 3.15 5.06
CA GLY A 117 5.74 3.18 4.02
C GLY A 117 4.75 4.30 4.26
N THR A 118 4.36 4.99 3.19
CA THR A 118 3.33 6.02 3.23
C THR A 118 2.32 5.77 2.13
N ASN A 119 1.05 5.68 2.53
CA ASN A 119 -0.06 5.44 1.63
C ASN A 119 -1.02 6.60 1.72
N ILE A 120 -1.40 7.18 0.57
CA ILE A 120 -2.39 8.25 0.49
C ILE A 120 -3.63 7.71 -0.20
N PHE A 121 -4.78 7.98 0.41
CA PHE A 121 -6.09 7.54 -0.05
C PHE A 121 -6.99 8.73 -0.31
N ILE A 122 -7.91 8.56 -1.25
CA ILE A 122 -9.03 9.49 -1.44
C ILE A 122 -10.34 8.76 -1.21
N ASN A 123 -11.31 9.47 -0.63
CA ASN A 123 -12.65 8.96 -0.42
C ASN A 123 -13.54 9.43 -1.57
N ARG A 124 -14.07 8.49 -2.33
CA ARG A 124 -15.08 8.74 -3.36
C ARG A 124 -16.32 7.91 -3.03
N ASN A 125 -17.40 8.59 -2.72
CA ASN A 125 -18.69 7.95 -2.42
C ASN A 125 -18.60 6.92 -1.30
N GLY A 126 -17.82 7.23 -0.25
CA GLY A 126 -17.65 6.36 0.92
C GLY A 126 -16.61 5.26 0.73
N HIS A 127 -15.92 5.22 -0.41
CA HIS A 127 -14.92 4.21 -0.72
C HIS A 127 -13.51 4.84 -0.74
N TRP A 128 -12.63 4.39 0.15
CA TRP A 128 -11.25 4.84 0.21
C TRP A 128 -10.41 4.08 -0.82
N GLN A 129 -9.81 4.80 -1.76
CA GLN A 129 -8.94 4.24 -2.79
C GLN A 129 -7.57 4.88 -2.74
N MET A 130 -6.55 4.07 -2.96
CA MET A 130 -5.15 4.53 -2.93
C MET A 130 -4.83 5.34 -4.17
N VAL A 131 -4.13 6.45 -3.97
CA VAL A 131 -3.63 7.32 -5.06
C VAL A 131 -2.12 7.45 -5.01
N PHE A 132 -1.49 7.06 -3.90
CA PHE A 132 -0.05 7.20 -3.75
C PHE A 132 0.48 6.14 -2.78
N HIS A 133 1.58 5.51 -3.14
CA HIS A 133 2.35 4.65 -2.25
C HIS A 133 3.83 4.94 -2.44
N GLN A 134 4.54 5.14 -1.34
CA GLN A 134 5.99 5.23 -1.36
C GLN A 134 6.57 4.44 -0.19
N ALA A 135 7.59 3.66 -0.48
CA ALA A 135 8.35 2.95 0.53
C ALA A 135 9.82 3.35 0.44
N ALA A 136 10.42 3.58 1.60
CA ALA A 136 11.83 3.92 1.71
C ALA A 136 12.52 2.91 2.62
N ALA A 137 13.60 2.31 2.15
CA ALA A 137 14.31 1.29 2.89
C ALA A 137 14.88 1.85 4.21
N ILE A 138 14.69 1.10 5.29
CA ILE A 138 15.33 1.37 6.57
C ILE A 138 16.66 0.60 6.57
N PRO A 139 17.80 1.28 6.68
CA PRO A 139 19.10 0.60 6.68
C PRO A 139 19.18 -0.43 7.80
N ARG A 140 19.79 -1.58 7.53
CA ARG A 140 20.10 -2.55 8.56
C ARG A 140 21.19 -1.97 9.45
N LYS A 141 21.08 -2.20 10.76
CA LYS A 141 22.14 -1.84 11.69
C LYS A 141 23.36 -2.71 11.36
N SER A 142 24.50 -2.05 11.20
CA SER A 142 25.79 -2.71 11.02
C SER A 142 26.26 -3.36 12.34
#